data_cb49953ac5d535e6490d34b10b2fa8e8
#
_entry.id   cb49953ac5d535e6490d34b10b2fa8e8
#
_cell.length_a   1.000
_cell.length_b   1.000
_cell.length_c   1.000
_cell.angle_alpha   90.00
_cell.angle_beta   90.00
_cell.angle_gamma   90.00
#
_symmetry.space_group_name_H-M   'P 1'
#
loop_
_entity.id
_entity.type
_entity.pdbx_description
1 polymer ?
#
loop_
_entity_poly.entity_id
_entity_poly.type
_entity_poly.pdbx_seq_one_letter_code
_entity_poly.pdbx_strand_id
1 'polypeptide(L)'
;MEKQRRSKGEAGGRGALPTYNSAVFKTVRTILLFAIFLIAGYAMATGGCADFSSKLPNVRAPLCEAAGLLDMQARSVKGRTIWGRDVAAADAGLRVLVIGGIHGDELSSASMVFHWIALAKQPMADMPMPVHWRFVPALNPDGLFSTPARRTNANGVDLNRNFPTPNWSRDARVYWESRTRKDPRRWPGPRPLSEPESRFLHGQMDSFKPNLIVSVHAPYGVLDFDGPAVPPSRLGRLYLDQVGIFPGSLGNYGGIHKRVPVVTIELPNAGRTPQDAEMRQMWLDLVRWTQDRLGSGPVEQQ
;
A
#
# COMPACT_ATOMS: atom_id res chain seq x y z
N MET A 1 -50.28 4.64 -90.93
CA MET A 1 -50.23 3.20 -91.12
C MET A 1 -49.66 2.63 -89.79
N GLU A 2 -50.54 2.17 -88.91
CA GLU A 2 -50.85 0.78 -88.64
C GLU A 2 -49.62 0.06 -87.93
N LYS A 3 -49.68 -0.56 -86.82
CA LYS A 3 -50.71 -1.32 -86.05
C LYS A 3 -50.22 -1.61 -84.66
N GLN A 4 -51.15 -1.55 -83.71
CA GLN A 4 -51.23 -2.24 -82.41
C GLN A 4 -50.57 -3.62 -82.33
N ARG A 5 -49.99 -3.96 -81.17
CA ARG A 5 -50.53 -5.08 -80.34
C ARG A 5 -49.99 -5.14 -78.93
N ARG A 6 -50.92 -5.40 -78.04
CA ARG A 6 -50.85 -5.74 -76.63
C ARG A 6 -50.12 -7.06 -76.37
N SER A 7 -49.50 -7.22 -75.16
CA SER A 7 -49.87 -8.29 -74.19
C SER A 7 -49.05 -8.13 -72.94
N LYS A 8 -49.74 -8.10 -71.82
CA LYS A 8 -49.69 -8.87 -70.58
C LYS A 8 -48.26 -9.24 -70.09
N GLY A 9 -47.72 -8.82 -68.96
CA GLY A 9 -48.23 -9.02 -67.62
C GLY A 9 -47.46 -10.17 -66.97
N GLU A 10 -46.59 -9.86 -66.00
CA GLU A 10 -46.25 -10.84 -64.95
C GLU A 10 -45.68 -10.12 -63.73
N ALA A 11 -46.29 -10.41 -62.59
CA ALA A 11 -45.89 -9.90 -61.26
C ALA A 11 -44.68 -10.66 -60.75
N GLY A 12 -43.58 -9.98 -60.50
CA GLY A 12 -42.37 -10.51 -59.82
C GLY A 12 -42.38 -10.09 -58.35
N GLY A 13 -42.50 -11.06 -57.47
CA GLY A 13 -42.63 -10.88 -56.02
C GLY A 13 -41.42 -10.19 -55.41
N ARG A 14 -41.69 -9.24 -54.55
CA ARG A 14 -40.70 -8.64 -53.64
C ARG A 14 -40.37 -9.67 -52.53
N GLY A 15 -39.19 -10.26 -52.63
CA GLY A 15 -38.60 -11.05 -51.53
C GLY A 15 -38.37 -10.17 -50.30
N ALA A 16 -39.11 -10.48 -49.25
CA ALA A 16 -38.88 -9.88 -47.94
C ALA A 16 -37.52 -10.34 -47.39
N LEU A 17 -36.65 -9.38 -47.10
CA LEU A 17 -35.40 -9.62 -46.33
C LEU A 17 -35.77 -10.08 -44.92
N PRO A 18 -35.07 -11.08 -44.37
CA PRO A 18 -35.35 -11.56 -43.02
C PRO A 18 -35.07 -10.46 -41.99
N THR A 19 -36.05 -10.12 -41.18
CA THR A 19 -35.91 -9.25 -40.02
C THR A 19 -34.99 -9.93 -39.00
N TYR A 20 -33.74 -9.48 -38.89
CA TYR A 20 -32.81 -9.92 -37.86
C TYR A 20 -33.29 -9.47 -36.49
N ASN A 21 -33.47 -10.44 -35.61
CA ASN A 21 -34.04 -10.27 -34.27
C ASN A 21 -33.19 -9.34 -33.42
N SER A 22 -33.66 -8.12 -33.15
CA SER A 22 -32.95 -7.06 -32.41
C SER A 22 -32.54 -7.46 -30.97
N ALA A 23 -33.15 -8.52 -30.44
CA ALA A 23 -32.85 -9.06 -29.10
C ALA A 23 -31.46 -9.72 -29.03
N VAL A 24 -31.06 -10.42 -30.10
CA VAL A 24 -29.76 -11.12 -30.14
C VAL A 24 -28.60 -10.10 -30.16
N PHE A 25 -28.75 -8.99 -30.87
CA PHE A 25 -27.73 -7.93 -30.94
C PHE A 25 -27.53 -7.19 -29.61
N LYS A 26 -28.61 -6.98 -28.84
CA LYS A 26 -28.50 -6.36 -27.50
C LYS A 26 -27.78 -7.27 -26.50
N THR A 27 -28.05 -8.57 -26.51
CA THR A 27 -27.43 -9.54 -25.60
C THR A 27 -25.94 -9.73 -25.90
N VAL A 28 -25.54 -9.82 -27.18
CA VAL A 28 -24.14 -9.94 -27.60
C VAL A 28 -23.35 -8.68 -27.22
N ARG A 29 -23.94 -7.48 -27.40
CA ARG A 29 -23.28 -6.20 -27.06
C ARG A 29 -23.10 -6.05 -25.55
N THR A 30 -24.03 -6.50 -24.74
CA THR A 30 -23.95 -6.47 -23.27
C THR A 30 -22.90 -7.46 -22.76
N ILE A 31 -22.83 -8.66 -23.31
CA ILE A 31 -21.81 -9.66 -22.96
C ILE A 31 -20.41 -9.20 -23.33
N LEU A 32 -20.24 -8.57 -24.53
CA LEU A 32 -18.93 -8.02 -24.94
C LEU A 32 -18.47 -6.88 -24.03
N LEU A 33 -19.38 -5.98 -23.61
CA LEU A 33 -19.06 -4.89 -22.70
C LEU A 33 -18.68 -5.40 -21.32
N PHE A 34 -19.35 -6.42 -20.78
CA PHE A 34 -18.98 -7.06 -19.51
C PHE A 34 -17.65 -7.80 -19.60
N ALA A 35 -17.35 -8.46 -20.71
CA ALA A 35 -16.07 -9.13 -20.93
C ALA A 35 -14.91 -8.12 -21.03
N ILE A 36 -15.12 -6.97 -21.68
CA ILE A 36 -14.11 -5.91 -21.79
C ILE A 36 -13.83 -5.26 -20.43
N PHE A 37 -14.85 -5.06 -19.58
CA PHE A 37 -14.65 -4.54 -18.21
C PHE A 37 -13.93 -5.54 -17.30
N LEU A 38 -14.18 -6.84 -17.42
CA LEU A 38 -13.47 -7.88 -16.68
C LEU A 38 -12.00 -8.01 -17.13
N ILE A 39 -11.73 -7.90 -18.43
CA ILE A 39 -10.36 -7.95 -18.97
C ILE A 39 -9.57 -6.69 -18.62
N ALA A 40 -10.20 -5.51 -18.67
CA ALA A 40 -9.55 -4.26 -18.25
C ALA A 40 -9.22 -4.25 -16.74
N GLY A 41 -10.10 -4.80 -15.89
CA GLY A 41 -9.83 -4.95 -14.45
C GLY A 41 -8.67 -5.93 -14.16
N TYR A 42 -8.55 -7.01 -14.91
CA TYR A 42 -7.45 -7.98 -14.79
C TYR A 42 -6.11 -7.42 -15.29
N ALA A 43 -6.12 -6.68 -16.40
CA ALA A 43 -4.90 -6.09 -16.96
C ALA A 43 -4.32 -4.98 -16.07
N MET A 44 -5.15 -4.26 -15.32
CA MET A 44 -4.67 -3.23 -14.39
C MET A 44 -4.04 -3.83 -13.13
N ALA A 45 -4.51 -4.98 -12.65
CA ALA A 45 -3.92 -5.68 -11.51
C ALA A 45 -2.57 -6.35 -11.83
N THR A 46 -2.35 -6.78 -13.06
CA THR A 46 -1.09 -7.42 -13.49
C THR A 46 0.03 -6.41 -13.76
N GLY A 47 -0.28 -5.17 -14.17
CA GLY A 47 0.73 -4.15 -14.49
C GLY A 47 1.64 -3.77 -13.32
N GLY A 48 1.09 -3.71 -12.10
CA GLY A 48 1.88 -3.43 -10.89
C GLY A 48 2.75 -4.61 -10.45
N CYS A 49 2.30 -5.85 -10.63
CA CYS A 49 3.03 -7.03 -10.17
C CYS A 49 4.29 -7.33 -10.99
N ALA A 50 4.31 -7.05 -12.28
CA ALA A 50 5.52 -7.20 -13.09
C ALA A 50 6.66 -6.32 -12.56
N ASP A 51 6.37 -5.06 -12.24
CA ASP A 51 7.34 -4.12 -11.68
C ASP A 51 7.85 -4.60 -10.31
N PHE A 52 6.95 -4.98 -9.39
CA PHE A 52 7.33 -5.45 -8.07
C PHE A 52 8.16 -6.73 -8.12
N SER A 53 7.76 -7.73 -8.92
CA SER A 53 8.45 -9.01 -9.03
C SER A 53 9.84 -8.89 -9.68
N SER A 54 10.04 -7.90 -10.56
CA SER A 54 11.34 -7.63 -11.16
C SER A 54 12.30 -6.90 -10.22
N LYS A 55 11.76 -6.15 -9.25
CA LYS A 55 12.53 -5.23 -8.39
C LYS A 55 12.79 -5.79 -7.00
N LEU A 56 11.79 -6.44 -6.40
CA LEU A 56 11.82 -6.79 -4.99
C LEU A 56 12.45 -8.17 -4.75
N PRO A 57 13.34 -8.30 -3.74
CA PRO A 57 13.83 -9.61 -3.33
C PRO A 57 12.66 -10.45 -2.78
N ASN A 58 12.64 -11.74 -3.14
CA ASN A 58 11.65 -12.70 -2.61
C ASN A 58 10.17 -12.43 -2.95
N VAL A 59 9.87 -11.53 -3.89
CA VAL A 59 8.51 -11.27 -4.37
C VAL A 59 8.39 -11.77 -5.79
N ARG A 60 7.97 -13.03 -5.96
CA ARG A 60 7.68 -13.62 -7.28
C ARG A 60 6.27 -13.24 -7.73
N ALA A 61 6.01 -13.31 -9.03
CA ALA A 61 4.71 -12.98 -9.61
C ALA A 61 3.51 -13.64 -8.90
N PRO A 62 3.52 -14.95 -8.58
CA PRO A 62 2.40 -15.58 -7.87
C PRO A 62 2.11 -14.97 -6.49
N LEU A 63 3.15 -14.56 -5.72
CA LEU A 63 2.97 -13.91 -4.42
C LEU A 63 2.33 -12.54 -4.57
N CYS A 64 2.79 -11.75 -5.56
CA CYS A 64 2.24 -10.43 -5.82
C CYS A 64 0.79 -10.51 -6.32
N GLU A 65 0.50 -11.41 -7.25
CA GLU A 65 -0.86 -11.62 -7.78
C GLU A 65 -1.81 -12.07 -6.66
N ALA A 66 -1.38 -13.01 -5.83
CA ALA A 66 -2.13 -13.47 -4.67
C ALA A 66 -2.34 -12.35 -3.62
N ALA A 67 -1.46 -11.37 -3.54
CA ALA A 67 -1.67 -10.19 -2.68
C ALA A 67 -2.94 -9.45 -3.08
N GLY A 68 -3.26 -9.36 -4.38
CA GLY A 68 -4.47 -8.72 -4.90
C GLY A 68 -4.49 -7.24 -4.56
N LEU A 69 -3.41 -6.53 -4.90
CA LEU A 69 -3.28 -5.11 -4.64
C LEU A 69 -4.33 -4.30 -5.42
N LEU A 70 -4.81 -3.24 -4.80
CA LEU A 70 -5.76 -2.29 -5.35
C LEU A 70 -5.12 -0.91 -5.46
N ASP A 71 -5.55 -0.13 -6.44
CA ASP A 71 -5.20 1.29 -6.57
C ASP A 71 -5.80 2.07 -5.39
N MET A 72 -4.93 2.65 -4.55
CA MET A 72 -5.35 3.47 -3.41
C MET A 72 -5.81 4.89 -3.82
N GLN A 73 -6.03 5.13 -5.11
CA GLN A 73 -6.43 6.42 -5.69
C GLN A 73 -5.44 7.55 -5.36
N ALA A 74 -4.18 7.18 -5.21
CA ALA A 74 -3.08 8.09 -4.91
C ALA A 74 -1.93 7.88 -5.87
N ARG A 75 -1.20 8.95 -6.13
CA ARG A 75 -0.08 8.96 -7.08
C ARG A 75 1.15 9.57 -6.41
N SER A 76 2.31 9.02 -6.74
CA SER A 76 3.61 9.60 -6.42
C SER A 76 3.89 10.86 -7.24
N VAL A 77 5.00 11.53 -6.95
CA VAL A 77 5.46 12.69 -7.72
C VAL A 77 5.51 12.43 -9.24
N LYS A 78 5.97 11.24 -9.65
CA LYS A 78 6.03 10.84 -11.07
C LYS A 78 4.75 10.18 -11.59
N GLY A 79 3.65 10.27 -10.85
CA GLY A 79 2.37 9.70 -11.27
C GLY A 79 2.26 8.18 -11.11
N ARG A 80 3.20 7.51 -10.44
CA ARG A 80 3.11 6.07 -10.14
C ARG A 80 2.00 5.82 -9.13
N THR A 81 1.21 4.77 -9.37
CA THR A 81 0.15 4.35 -8.45
C THR A 81 0.73 3.92 -7.11
N ILE A 82 0.15 4.42 -6.01
CA ILE A 82 0.36 3.86 -4.67
C ILE A 82 -0.63 2.70 -4.52
N TRP A 83 -0.09 1.51 -4.39
CA TRP A 83 -0.84 0.27 -4.27
C TRP A 83 -1.05 -0.11 -2.81
N GLY A 84 -2.19 -0.68 -2.51
CA GLY A 84 -2.49 -1.19 -1.17
C GLY A 84 -3.42 -2.39 -1.18
N ARG A 85 -3.61 -2.99 -0.01
CA ARG A 85 -4.54 -4.09 0.20
C ARG A 85 -5.18 -4.02 1.57
N ASP A 86 -6.50 -4.10 1.60
CA ASP A 86 -7.25 -4.32 2.83
C ASP A 86 -7.51 -5.83 3.02
N VAL A 87 -7.22 -6.33 4.21
CA VAL A 87 -7.64 -7.64 4.69
C VAL A 87 -8.48 -7.38 5.93
N ALA A 88 -9.79 -7.33 5.71
CA ALA A 88 -10.74 -6.98 6.75
C ALA A 88 -11.43 -8.24 7.29
N ALA A 89 -11.54 -8.36 8.60
CA ALA A 89 -12.47 -9.26 9.24
C ALA A 89 -13.83 -8.56 9.42
N ALA A 90 -14.91 -9.31 9.42
CA ALA A 90 -16.21 -8.80 9.84
C ALA A 90 -16.11 -8.28 11.27
N ASP A 91 -16.76 -7.15 11.56
CA ASP A 91 -16.81 -6.54 12.90
C ASP A 91 -15.43 -6.25 13.51
N ALA A 92 -14.46 -5.86 12.68
CA ALA A 92 -13.11 -5.55 13.13
C ALA A 92 -13.09 -4.43 14.17
N GLY A 93 -12.74 -4.77 15.41
CA GLY A 93 -12.56 -3.84 16.51
C GLY A 93 -11.23 -3.07 16.46
N LEU A 94 -10.24 -3.60 15.76
CA LEU A 94 -8.92 -3.00 15.59
C LEU A 94 -8.61 -2.72 14.13
N ARG A 95 -7.94 -1.60 13.87
CA ARG A 95 -7.43 -1.22 12.55
C ARG A 95 -5.93 -1.04 12.61
N VAL A 96 -5.20 -1.78 11.77
CA VAL A 96 -3.74 -1.72 11.70
C VAL A 96 -3.30 -1.31 10.31
N LEU A 97 -2.50 -0.24 10.22
CA LEU A 97 -1.92 0.27 8.99
C LEU A 97 -0.46 -0.18 8.90
N VAL A 98 -0.14 -1.02 7.91
CA VAL A 98 1.21 -1.56 7.67
C VAL A 98 1.81 -0.93 6.43
N ILE A 99 3.00 -0.35 6.57
CA ILE A 99 3.67 0.41 5.53
C ILE A 99 5.06 -0.17 5.30
N GLY A 100 5.38 -0.44 4.03
CA GLY A 100 6.73 -0.70 3.57
C GLY A 100 7.20 0.38 2.59
N GLY A 101 8.49 0.38 2.29
CA GLY A 101 9.07 1.21 1.24
C GLY A 101 8.79 2.71 1.37
N ILE A 102 8.76 3.27 2.58
CA ILE A 102 8.80 4.72 2.79
C ILE A 102 10.14 5.28 2.30
N HIS A 103 11.21 4.50 2.50
CA HIS A 103 12.48 4.69 1.83
C HIS A 103 12.60 3.68 0.67
N GLY A 104 12.76 4.18 -0.54
CA GLY A 104 12.70 3.32 -1.72
C GLY A 104 13.90 2.38 -1.88
N ASP A 105 15.03 2.65 -1.24
CA ASP A 105 16.22 1.79 -1.26
C ASP A 105 16.20 0.67 -0.18
N GLU A 106 15.16 0.61 0.64
CA GLU A 106 14.94 -0.44 1.63
C GLU A 106 14.01 -1.54 1.03
N LEU A 107 14.50 -2.24 -0.02
CA LEU A 107 13.70 -3.18 -0.81
C LEU A 107 13.06 -4.31 0.04
N SER A 108 13.79 -4.78 1.06
CA SER A 108 13.31 -5.84 1.96
C SER A 108 12.07 -5.40 2.74
N SER A 109 11.95 -4.10 3.06
CA SER A 109 10.80 -3.56 3.77
C SER A 109 9.51 -3.70 2.96
N ALA A 110 9.56 -3.36 1.67
CA ALA A 110 8.45 -3.55 0.75
C ALA A 110 8.13 -5.04 0.56
N SER A 111 9.16 -5.88 0.36
CA SER A 111 9.01 -7.34 0.19
C SER A 111 8.31 -7.97 1.39
N MET A 112 8.70 -7.61 2.60
CA MET A 112 8.10 -8.15 3.83
C MET A 112 6.59 -7.92 3.90
N VAL A 113 6.13 -6.75 3.46
CA VAL A 113 4.70 -6.44 3.44
C VAL A 113 3.92 -7.39 2.52
N PHE A 114 4.47 -7.79 1.36
CA PHE A 114 3.84 -8.81 0.51
C PHE A 114 3.69 -10.15 1.22
N HIS A 115 4.72 -10.61 1.92
CA HIS A 115 4.64 -11.85 2.71
C HIS A 115 3.60 -11.74 3.83
N TRP A 116 3.49 -10.60 4.48
CA TRP A 116 2.52 -10.38 5.54
C TRP A 116 1.08 -10.26 5.03
N ILE A 117 0.84 -9.73 3.83
CA ILE A 117 -0.47 -9.82 3.18
C ILE A 117 -0.90 -11.28 3.01
N ALA A 118 0.03 -12.15 2.58
CA ALA A 118 -0.26 -13.57 2.42
C ALA A 118 -0.59 -14.25 3.77
N LEU A 119 0.12 -13.90 4.84
CA LEU A 119 -0.15 -14.40 6.20
C LEU A 119 -1.48 -13.87 6.75
N ALA A 120 -1.78 -12.58 6.54
CA ALA A 120 -3.02 -11.98 7.02
C ALA A 120 -4.29 -12.57 6.37
N LYS A 121 -4.17 -13.13 5.17
CA LYS A 121 -5.25 -13.82 4.47
C LYS A 121 -5.52 -15.25 4.98
N GLN A 122 -4.60 -15.80 5.75
CA GLN A 122 -4.80 -17.12 6.33
C GLN A 122 -5.72 -17.04 7.56
N PRO A 123 -6.62 -18.01 7.74
CA PRO A 123 -7.41 -18.08 8.97
C PRO A 123 -6.50 -18.17 10.19
N MET A 124 -6.73 -17.31 11.16
CA MET A 124 -6.06 -17.35 12.45
C MET A 124 -7.09 -17.73 13.52
N ALA A 125 -7.05 -18.99 13.97
CA ALA A 125 -8.10 -19.60 14.78
C ALA A 125 -8.29 -18.94 16.16
N ASP A 126 -7.26 -18.28 16.70
CA ASP A 126 -7.23 -17.84 18.11
C ASP A 126 -7.09 -16.31 18.25
N MET A 127 -7.66 -15.53 17.34
CA MET A 127 -7.70 -14.07 17.50
C MET A 127 -8.97 -13.65 18.26
N PRO A 128 -8.86 -13.22 19.51
CA PRO A 128 -10.01 -12.82 20.33
C PRO A 128 -10.70 -11.55 19.76
N MET A 129 -9.95 -10.70 19.05
CA MET A 129 -10.50 -9.50 18.42
C MET A 129 -10.18 -9.47 16.93
N PRO A 130 -11.20 -9.37 16.07
CA PRO A 130 -11.00 -9.24 14.61
C PRO A 130 -10.22 -7.96 14.27
N VAL A 131 -9.29 -8.06 13.34
CA VAL A 131 -8.44 -6.94 12.89
C VAL A 131 -8.70 -6.62 11.43
N HIS A 132 -8.85 -5.34 11.13
CA HIS A 132 -8.79 -4.81 9.77
C HIS A 132 -7.37 -4.36 9.48
N TRP A 133 -6.68 -5.11 8.67
CA TRP A 133 -5.35 -4.80 8.19
C TRP A 133 -5.42 -4.00 6.90
N ARG A 134 -4.73 -2.85 6.84
CA ARG A 134 -4.47 -2.11 5.61
C ARG A 134 -2.97 -2.12 5.33
N PHE A 135 -2.58 -2.62 4.18
CA PHE A 135 -1.20 -2.75 3.75
C PHE A 135 -0.89 -1.77 2.61
N VAL A 136 0.25 -1.09 2.70
CA VAL A 136 0.83 -0.28 1.63
C VAL A 136 2.27 -0.75 1.42
N PRO A 137 2.54 -1.68 0.47
CA PRO A 137 3.86 -2.28 0.31
C PRO A 137 4.96 -1.30 -0.07
N ALA A 138 4.65 -0.26 -0.85
CA ALA A 138 5.61 0.73 -1.29
C ALA A 138 5.00 2.13 -1.25
N LEU A 139 5.25 2.87 -0.17
CA LEU A 139 4.80 4.25 -0.05
C LEU A 139 5.54 5.18 -1.02
N ASN A 140 6.82 4.90 -1.30
CA ASN A 140 7.69 5.65 -2.20
C ASN A 140 8.02 4.85 -3.47
N PRO A 141 7.06 4.68 -4.40
CA PRO A 141 7.31 3.91 -5.60
C PRO A 141 8.34 4.57 -6.54
N ASP A 142 8.49 5.89 -6.51
CA ASP A 142 9.48 6.58 -7.33
C ASP A 142 10.91 6.28 -6.89
N GLY A 143 11.16 6.27 -5.58
CA GLY A 143 12.45 5.87 -5.01
C GLY A 143 12.73 4.39 -5.23
N LEU A 144 11.72 3.54 -5.02
CA LEU A 144 11.82 2.08 -5.15
C LEU A 144 12.20 1.67 -6.57
N PHE A 145 11.50 2.20 -7.58
CA PHE A 145 11.70 1.81 -8.99
C PHE A 145 12.77 2.64 -9.71
N SER A 146 13.48 3.52 -9.01
CA SER A 146 14.64 4.18 -9.59
C SER A 146 15.83 3.22 -9.76
N THR A 147 16.76 3.55 -10.65
CA THR A 147 17.99 2.79 -10.88
C THR A 147 19.20 3.72 -10.70
N PRO A 148 19.99 3.54 -9.63
CA PRO A 148 19.74 2.69 -8.47
C PRO A 148 18.52 3.13 -7.65
N ALA A 149 17.98 2.24 -6.81
CA ALA A 149 16.92 2.59 -5.86
C ALA A 149 17.39 3.69 -4.90
N ARG A 150 16.48 4.58 -4.48
CA ARG A 150 16.80 5.76 -3.67
C ARG A 150 15.96 5.83 -2.42
N ARG A 151 16.54 6.30 -1.33
CA ARG A 151 15.85 6.58 -0.08
C ARG A 151 14.70 7.58 -0.29
N THR A 152 15.02 8.71 -0.93
CA THR A 152 14.11 9.83 -1.13
C THR A 152 13.12 9.58 -2.28
N ASN A 153 12.03 10.33 -2.31
CA ASN A 153 11.11 10.34 -3.44
C ASN A 153 11.70 11.07 -4.67
N ALA A 154 10.90 11.27 -5.71
CA ALA A 154 11.37 11.89 -6.95
C ALA A 154 11.79 13.36 -6.79
N ASN A 155 11.26 14.09 -5.81
CA ASN A 155 11.68 15.45 -5.45
C ASN A 155 12.93 15.49 -4.57
N GLY A 156 13.51 14.34 -4.22
CA GLY A 156 14.66 14.25 -3.34
C GLY A 156 14.31 14.41 -1.85
N VAL A 157 13.05 14.31 -1.47
CA VAL A 157 12.59 14.47 -0.09
C VAL A 157 12.61 13.12 0.65
N ASP A 158 13.17 13.11 1.86
CA ASP A 158 13.02 12.01 2.82
C ASP A 158 11.58 12.05 3.37
N LEU A 159 10.73 11.14 2.90
CA LEU A 159 9.32 11.10 3.31
C LEU A 159 9.15 10.90 4.82
N ASN A 160 10.11 10.19 5.47
CA ASN A 160 10.12 10.01 6.92
C ASN A 160 10.75 11.20 7.68
N ARG A 161 10.75 12.38 7.05
CA ARG A 161 11.09 13.71 7.62
C ARG A 161 10.06 14.77 7.20
N ASN A 162 9.00 14.38 6.49
CA ASN A 162 8.06 15.30 5.85
C ASN A 162 6.69 15.38 6.56
N PHE A 163 6.50 14.72 7.72
CA PHE A 163 5.26 14.80 8.50
C PHE A 163 5.20 16.04 9.39
N PRO A 164 3.98 16.58 9.66
CA PRO A 164 3.79 17.84 10.36
C PRO A 164 3.92 17.68 11.88
N THR A 165 5.13 17.42 12.36
CA THR A 165 5.43 17.49 13.80
C THR A 165 5.41 18.94 14.29
N PRO A 166 5.13 19.23 15.57
CA PRO A 166 5.20 20.57 16.13
C PRO A 166 6.56 21.22 15.83
N ASN A 167 6.51 22.51 15.51
CA ASN A 167 7.69 23.31 15.16
C ASN A 167 8.50 22.77 13.96
N TRP A 168 7.91 21.94 13.11
CA TRP A 168 8.60 21.34 11.97
C TRP A 168 9.40 22.35 11.15
N SER A 169 8.82 23.52 10.87
CA SER A 169 9.44 24.57 10.03
C SER A 169 10.76 25.08 10.59
N ARG A 170 10.94 25.03 11.91
CA ARG A 170 12.22 25.34 12.57
C ARG A 170 13.08 24.09 12.72
N ASP A 171 12.51 23.04 13.31
CA ASP A 171 13.27 21.92 13.86
C ASP A 171 13.75 20.96 12.76
N ALA A 172 12.96 20.72 11.73
CA ALA A 172 13.37 19.81 10.65
C ALA A 172 14.54 20.36 9.84
N ARG A 173 14.53 21.67 9.57
CA ARG A 173 15.64 22.31 8.86
C ARG A 173 16.91 22.36 9.71
N VAL A 174 16.80 22.77 10.97
CA VAL A 174 17.94 22.83 11.91
C VAL A 174 18.55 21.44 12.08
N TYR A 175 17.71 20.41 12.25
CA TYR A 175 18.16 19.03 12.33
C TYR A 175 18.93 18.61 11.07
N TRP A 176 18.35 18.86 9.89
CA TRP A 176 18.99 18.52 8.61
C TRP A 176 20.33 19.24 8.43
N GLU A 177 20.39 20.54 8.73
CA GLU A 177 21.61 21.33 8.58
C GLU A 177 22.70 20.92 9.58
N SER A 178 22.36 20.81 10.86
CA SER A 178 23.32 20.65 11.96
C SER A 178 23.65 19.18 12.27
N ARG A 179 22.65 18.30 12.30
CA ARG A 179 22.84 16.90 12.70
C ARG A 179 23.18 15.99 11.53
N THR A 180 22.61 16.24 10.35
CA THR A 180 22.89 15.43 9.18
C THR A 180 23.91 16.07 8.23
N ARG A 181 24.42 17.27 8.56
CA ARG A 181 25.37 18.03 7.72
C ARG A 181 24.85 18.23 6.29
N LYS A 182 23.55 18.51 6.15
CA LYS A 182 22.85 18.68 4.87
C LYS A 182 22.93 17.45 3.97
N ASP A 183 22.98 16.24 4.54
CA ASP A 183 22.89 15.00 3.77
C ASP A 183 21.62 15.05 2.87
N PRO A 184 21.77 15.04 1.53
CA PRO A 184 20.63 15.12 0.61
C PRO A 184 19.66 13.95 0.77
N ARG A 185 20.13 12.83 1.28
CA ARG A 185 19.26 11.65 1.55
C ARG A 185 18.29 11.89 2.72
N ARG A 186 18.51 12.94 3.53
CA ARG A 186 17.72 13.26 4.73
C ARG A 186 17.03 14.61 4.65
N TRP A 187 16.92 15.16 3.44
CA TRP A 187 16.27 16.45 3.24
C TRP A 187 14.77 16.35 3.54
N PRO A 188 14.24 17.17 4.46
CA PRO A 188 12.85 17.07 4.91
C PRO A 188 11.82 17.67 3.94
N GLY A 189 12.28 18.28 2.84
CA GLY A 189 11.42 19.02 1.91
C GLY A 189 11.25 20.49 2.29
N PRO A 190 10.56 21.29 1.44
CA PRO A 190 10.40 22.72 1.64
C PRO A 190 9.37 23.08 2.72
N ARG A 191 8.42 22.20 3.02
CA ARG A 191 7.38 22.34 4.05
C ARG A 191 6.86 20.98 4.46
N PRO A 192 6.20 20.85 5.62
CA PRO A 192 5.58 19.57 5.99
C PRO A 192 4.49 19.23 4.98
N LEU A 193 4.33 17.94 4.70
CA LEU A 193 3.39 17.42 3.71
C LEU A 193 3.55 18.06 2.31
N SER A 194 4.78 18.44 1.94
CA SER A 194 5.05 18.90 0.58
C SER A 194 4.83 17.82 -0.47
N GLU A 195 5.04 16.56 -0.10
CA GLU A 195 5.04 15.42 -1.00
C GLU A 195 3.69 14.72 -1.10
N PRO A 196 3.26 14.26 -2.28
CA PRO A 196 1.98 13.56 -2.43
C PRO A 196 1.94 12.26 -1.61
N GLU A 197 3.07 11.55 -1.49
CA GLU A 197 3.17 10.31 -0.73
C GLU A 197 2.95 10.54 0.77
N SER A 198 3.56 11.58 1.33
CA SER A 198 3.36 11.93 2.75
C SER A 198 1.94 12.46 3.01
N ARG A 199 1.35 13.22 2.07
CA ARG A 199 -0.06 13.62 2.16
C ARG A 199 -1.00 12.43 2.11
N PHE A 200 -0.73 11.45 1.23
CA PHE A 200 -1.51 10.22 1.17
C PHE A 200 -1.50 9.50 2.52
N LEU A 201 -0.33 9.26 3.09
CA LEU A 201 -0.23 8.56 4.37
C LEU A 201 -0.88 9.33 5.52
N HIS A 202 -0.71 10.64 5.56
CA HIS A 202 -1.41 11.52 6.50
C HIS A 202 -2.93 11.38 6.36
N GLY A 203 -3.47 11.41 5.14
CA GLY A 203 -4.90 11.20 4.87
C GLY A 203 -5.39 9.80 5.27
N GLN A 204 -4.54 8.76 5.16
CA GLN A 204 -4.87 7.42 5.64
C GLN A 204 -5.03 7.40 7.18
N MET A 205 -4.20 8.13 7.91
CA MET A 205 -4.34 8.23 9.37
C MET A 205 -5.69 8.85 9.76
N ASP A 206 -6.16 9.85 9.02
CA ASP A 206 -7.42 10.53 9.31
C ASP A 206 -8.67 9.74 8.83
N SER A 207 -8.59 9.06 7.67
CA SER A 207 -9.72 8.34 7.07
C SER A 207 -9.85 6.90 7.57
N PHE A 208 -8.74 6.16 7.65
CA PHE A 208 -8.73 4.78 8.13
C PHE A 208 -8.74 4.72 9.67
N LYS A 209 -8.23 5.75 10.36
CA LYS A 209 -8.15 5.87 11.82
C LYS A 209 -7.51 4.64 12.45
N PRO A 210 -6.25 4.32 12.15
CA PRO A 210 -5.60 3.13 12.68
C PRO A 210 -5.44 3.20 14.19
N ASN A 211 -5.57 2.06 14.85
CA ASN A 211 -5.22 1.87 16.27
C ASN A 211 -3.72 1.58 16.43
N LEU A 212 -3.07 1.14 15.35
CA LEU A 212 -1.64 0.85 15.26
C LEU A 212 -1.13 1.18 13.86
N ILE A 213 0.05 1.76 13.80
CA ILE A 213 0.85 1.88 12.57
C ILE A 213 2.07 0.98 12.71
N VAL A 214 2.35 0.18 11.68
CA VAL A 214 3.57 -0.62 11.55
C VAL A 214 4.36 -0.09 10.37
N SER A 215 5.55 0.43 10.63
CA SER A 215 6.45 0.97 9.60
C SER A 215 7.64 0.05 9.45
N VAL A 216 7.75 -0.60 8.28
CA VAL A 216 8.84 -1.53 8.00
C VAL A 216 9.97 -0.79 7.28
N HIS A 217 11.16 -0.90 7.83
CA HIS A 217 12.42 -0.26 7.43
C HIS A 217 13.58 -1.27 7.36
N ALA A 218 14.75 -0.79 7.00
CA ALA A 218 16.05 -1.47 7.04
C ALA A 218 17.18 -0.40 7.00
N PRO A 219 18.44 -0.68 7.44
CA PRO A 219 19.02 -1.99 7.71
C PRO A 219 19.50 -2.21 9.16
N TYR A 220 18.91 -1.59 10.18
CA TYR A 220 19.54 -1.54 11.51
C TYR A 220 19.40 -2.82 12.36
N GLY A 221 18.46 -3.71 12.03
CA GLY A 221 18.29 -4.98 12.75
C GLY A 221 17.69 -4.84 14.14
N VAL A 222 16.85 -3.85 14.38
CA VAL A 222 16.22 -3.55 15.67
C VAL A 222 14.71 -3.31 15.53
N LEU A 223 14.05 -3.25 16.68
CA LEU A 223 12.66 -2.83 16.80
C LEU A 223 12.63 -1.49 17.52
N ASP A 224 11.90 -0.52 16.99
CA ASP A 224 11.67 0.78 17.61
C ASP A 224 10.17 1.02 17.83
N PHE A 225 9.84 1.88 18.79
CA PHE A 225 8.46 2.14 19.16
C PHE A 225 8.27 3.58 19.63
N ASP A 226 7.24 4.21 19.05
CA ASP A 226 6.75 5.53 19.48
C ASP A 226 5.26 5.44 19.84
N GLY A 227 4.88 5.98 21.00
CA GLY A 227 3.46 6.09 21.36
C GLY A 227 3.11 5.74 22.79
N PRO A 228 1.81 5.79 23.13
CA PRO A 228 1.35 5.68 24.52
C PRO A 228 1.24 4.24 25.04
N ALA A 229 1.32 3.21 24.20
CA ALA A 229 1.20 1.83 24.63
C ALA A 229 2.53 1.28 25.19
N VAL A 230 2.48 0.17 25.93
CA VAL A 230 3.67 -0.57 26.32
C VAL A 230 4.28 -1.23 25.06
N PRO A 231 5.54 -0.93 24.71
CA PRO A 231 6.15 -1.43 23.49
C PRO A 231 6.28 -2.96 23.48
N PRO A 232 6.31 -3.60 22.30
CA PRO A 232 6.76 -4.99 22.21
C PRO A 232 8.25 -5.07 22.54
N SER A 233 8.63 -6.01 23.42
CA SER A 233 10.04 -6.20 23.76
C SER A 233 10.86 -6.79 22.61
N ARG A 234 10.19 -7.55 21.74
CA ARG A 234 10.77 -8.16 20.54
C ARG A 234 9.69 -8.53 19.52
N LEU A 235 10.09 -8.64 18.25
CA LEU A 235 9.35 -9.33 17.19
C LEU A 235 10.32 -10.26 16.46
N GLY A 236 10.08 -11.58 16.52
CA GLY A 236 11.05 -12.56 16.06
C GLY A 236 12.39 -12.39 16.77
N ARG A 237 13.45 -12.13 16.01
CA ARG A 237 14.81 -11.88 16.53
C ARG A 237 15.16 -10.42 16.72
N LEU A 238 14.26 -9.49 16.38
CA LEU A 238 14.47 -8.06 16.58
C LEU A 238 14.06 -7.69 18.00
N TYR A 239 14.97 -7.10 18.75
CA TYR A 239 14.75 -6.58 20.08
C TYR A 239 14.50 -5.09 20.07
N LEU A 240 13.74 -4.61 21.04
CA LEU A 240 13.48 -3.18 21.23
C LEU A 240 14.80 -2.46 21.51
N ASP A 241 15.12 -1.51 20.62
CA ASP A 241 16.24 -0.59 20.75
C ASP A 241 15.85 0.72 20.05
N GLN A 242 15.76 1.81 20.83
CA GLN A 242 15.23 3.07 20.30
C GLN A 242 16.17 3.71 19.29
N VAL A 243 15.68 3.85 18.06
CA VAL A 243 16.41 4.56 16.99
C VAL A 243 16.39 6.07 17.20
N GLY A 244 15.34 6.58 17.86
CA GLY A 244 15.20 7.97 18.27
C GLY A 244 14.08 8.74 17.59
N ILE A 245 13.75 9.89 18.19
CA ILE A 245 12.66 10.76 17.77
C ILE A 245 13.22 11.87 16.87
N PHE A 246 12.72 11.97 15.64
CA PHE A 246 13.22 12.94 14.67
C PHE A 246 12.11 13.90 14.22
N PRO A 247 12.43 15.20 13.99
CA PRO A 247 11.47 16.14 13.40
C PRO A 247 10.96 15.61 12.05
N GLY A 248 9.65 15.57 11.90
CA GLY A 248 8.98 15.12 10.69
C GLY A 248 8.98 13.60 10.44
N SER A 249 9.46 12.77 11.37
CA SER A 249 9.33 11.31 11.26
C SER A 249 7.91 10.83 11.51
N LEU A 250 7.57 9.68 10.92
CA LEU A 250 6.26 9.05 11.13
C LEU A 250 6.07 8.62 12.59
N GLY A 251 7.10 8.09 13.25
CA GLY A 251 7.06 7.72 14.67
C GLY A 251 6.74 8.93 15.55
N ASN A 252 7.48 10.03 15.39
CA ASN A 252 7.21 11.27 16.10
C ASN A 252 5.80 11.80 15.82
N TYR A 253 5.41 11.88 14.55
CA TYR A 253 4.08 12.40 14.18
C TYR A 253 2.94 11.48 14.63
N GLY A 254 2.98 10.21 14.27
CA GLY A 254 1.96 9.22 14.60
C GLY A 254 1.94 8.87 16.09
N GLY A 255 3.09 8.46 16.62
CA GLY A 255 3.22 7.95 17.97
C GLY A 255 3.07 9.02 19.03
N ILE A 256 3.85 10.10 18.91
CA ILE A 256 3.90 11.14 19.95
C ILE A 256 2.75 12.13 19.79
N HIS A 257 2.52 12.68 18.59
CA HIS A 257 1.55 13.78 18.42
C HIS A 257 0.13 13.31 18.15
N LYS A 258 -0.06 12.31 17.29
CA LYS A 258 -1.39 11.73 17.05
C LYS A 258 -1.80 10.70 18.10
N ARG A 259 -0.87 10.27 18.96
CA ARG A 259 -1.08 9.25 20.01
C ARG A 259 -1.57 7.91 19.43
N VAL A 260 -1.20 7.60 18.21
CA VAL A 260 -1.40 6.30 17.58
C VAL A 260 -0.10 5.53 17.67
N PRO A 261 -0.01 4.41 18.38
CA PRO A 261 1.22 3.64 18.50
C PRO A 261 1.84 3.37 17.13
N VAL A 262 3.16 3.57 17.02
CA VAL A 262 3.96 3.25 15.83
C VAL A 262 5.02 2.23 16.21
N VAL A 263 4.90 1.04 15.66
CA VAL A 263 5.95 0.01 15.71
C VAL A 263 6.81 0.18 14.47
N THR A 264 8.07 0.53 14.65
CA THR A 264 9.06 0.60 13.57
C THR A 264 9.91 -0.66 13.58
N ILE A 265 9.87 -1.41 12.49
CA ILE A 265 10.63 -2.62 12.28
C ILE A 265 11.82 -2.28 11.39
N GLU A 266 13.01 -2.33 11.91
CA GLU A 266 14.25 -2.17 11.17
C GLU A 266 14.83 -3.55 10.83
N LEU A 267 14.57 -4.04 9.63
CA LEU A 267 15.14 -5.30 9.15
C LEU A 267 16.66 -5.22 9.08
N PRO A 268 17.39 -6.34 9.26
CA PRO A 268 18.86 -6.31 9.29
C PRO A 268 19.53 -6.07 7.94
N ASN A 269 18.79 -6.09 6.83
CA ASN A 269 19.33 -5.92 5.49
C ASN A 269 18.33 -5.26 4.54
N ALA A 270 18.74 -4.18 3.85
CA ALA A 270 17.87 -3.44 2.94
C ALA A 270 17.56 -4.19 1.62
N GLY A 271 18.45 -5.06 1.16
CA GLY A 271 18.35 -5.79 -0.11
C GLY A 271 17.93 -7.26 0.02
N ARG A 272 17.78 -7.79 1.23
CA ARG A 272 17.41 -9.20 1.48
C ARG A 272 16.41 -9.29 2.62
N THR A 273 15.32 -10.00 2.39
CA THR A 273 14.35 -10.33 3.44
C THR A 273 14.93 -11.31 4.45
N PRO A 274 14.44 -11.33 5.70
CA PRO A 274 14.59 -12.47 6.57
C PRO A 274 14.05 -13.75 5.93
N GLN A 275 14.41 -14.91 6.49
CA GLN A 275 13.82 -16.18 6.07
C GLN A 275 12.32 -16.23 6.36
N ASP A 276 11.56 -17.02 5.61
CA ASP A 276 10.10 -17.11 5.73
C ASP A 276 9.64 -17.47 7.15
N ALA A 277 10.37 -18.36 7.82
CA ALA A 277 10.10 -18.72 9.22
C ALA A 277 10.24 -17.52 10.17
N GLU A 278 11.24 -16.68 9.96
CA GLU A 278 11.46 -15.46 10.74
C GLU A 278 10.38 -14.40 10.47
N MET A 279 10.04 -14.17 9.20
CA MET A 279 8.96 -13.24 8.83
C MET A 279 7.61 -13.68 9.41
N ARG A 280 7.36 -15.01 9.43
CA ARG A 280 6.17 -15.58 10.07
C ARG A 280 6.21 -15.41 11.60
N GLN A 281 7.35 -15.63 12.25
CA GLN A 281 7.47 -15.43 13.69
C GLN A 281 7.24 -13.97 14.07
N MET A 282 7.83 -13.01 13.33
CA MET A 282 7.60 -11.59 13.55
C MET A 282 6.13 -11.22 13.39
N TRP A 283 5.44 -11.80 12.41
CA TRP A 283 3.99 -11.61 12.21
C TRP A 283 3.18 -12.12 13.41
N LEU A 284 3.46 -13.34 13.87
CA LEU A 284 2.75 -13.94 15.01
C LEU A 284 2.97 -13.15 16.31
N ASP A 285 4.19 -12.69 16.53
CA ASP A 285 4.52 -11.87 17.70
C ASP A 285 3.83 -10.51 17.66
N LEU A 286 3.79 -9.86 16.46
CA LEU A 286 3.07 -8.61 16.25
C LEU A 286 1.57 -8.76 16.50
N VAL A 287 0.95 -9.80 15.93
CA VAL A 287 -0.48 -10.07 16.12
C VAL A 287 -0.80 -10.29 17.58
N ARG A 288 -0.03 -11.13 18.28
CA ARG A 288 -0.20 -11.39 19.71
C ARG A 288 -0.09 -10.09 20.52
N TRP A 289 0.98 -9.33 20.33
CA TRP A 289 1.17 -8.06 21.01
C TRP A 289 0.01 -7.07 20.74
N THR A 290 -0.46 -6.99 19.48
CA THR A 290 -1.60 -6.15 19.10
C THR A 290 -2.86 -6.55 19.87
N GLN A 291 -3.16 -7.85 19.96
CA GLN A 291 -4.30 -8.36 20.71
C GLN A 291 -4.19 -8.05 22.22
N ASP A 292 -3.02 -8.31 22.80
CA ASP A 292 -2.79 -8.17 24.25
C ASP A 292 -2.81 -6.69 24.71
N ARG A 293 -2.35 -5.77 23.87
CA ARG A 293 -2.13 -4.37 24.26
C ARG A 293 -3.16 -3.39 23.71
N LEU A 294 -3.81 -3.71 22.62
CA LEU A 294 -4.76 -2.83 21.96
C LEU A 294 -6.17 -3.45 21.88
N GLY A 295 -6.29 -4.74 22.09
CA GLY A 295 -7.56 -5.48 22.08
C GLY A 295 -8.38 -5.36 23.37
N SER A 296 -7.75 -5.13 24.48
CA SER A 296 -8.45 -4.88 25.75
C SER A 296 -8.79 -3.39 25.86
N GLY A 297 -9.95 -2.92 25.46
CA GLY A 297 -10.48 -1.55 25.51
C GLY A 297 -9.66 -0.46 26.25
N PRO A 298 -10.06 0.78 26.31
CA PRO A 298 -9.26 1.81 26.95
C PRO A 298 -8.92 1.37 28.38
N VAL A 299 -7.63 1.18 28.66
CA VAL A 299 -7.15 1.10 30.05
C VAL A 299 -7.54 2.43 30.67
N GLU A 300 -8.56 2.44 31.53
CA GLU A 300 -8.84 3.58 32.40
C GLU A 300 -7.51 3.97 33.06
N GLN A 301 -7.03 5.13 32.71
CA GLN A 301 -5.89 5.74 33.38
C GLN A 301 -6.32 6.03 34.82
N GLN A 302 -5.90 5.21 35.77
CA GLN A 302 -5.85 5.57 37.18
C GLN A 302 -4.74 6.58 37.43
#